data_461dea6ff8a809f7083622c6571c6cce
#
_entry.id   461dea6ff8a809f7083622c6571c6cce
#
_cell.length_a   1.000
_cell.length_b   1.000
_cell.length_c   1.000
_cell.angle_alpha   90.00
_cell.angle_beta   90.00
_cell.angle_gamma   90.00
#
_symmetry.space_group_name_H-M   'P 1'
#
loop_
_entity.id
_entity.type
_entity.pdbx_description
1 polymer ?
#
loop_
_entity_poly.entity_id
_entity_poly.type
_entity_poly.pdbx_seq_one_letter_code
_entity_poly.pdbx_strand_id
1 'polypeptide(L)'
;MEQVDTVSVQLYVPLGQRGWYNPGRLLIESTYPLGFLRCWTWIDLDLHALVYPAPLASTELPGLASSQPDGTALPGAGSDDFFGFRDYREGDSLRQVYWKGLARGQNLQSKYYAAYADRSVWLDWELFPGLGIEQRLSHLCYWALEFDRGGDEYGLRLPGVTIQPDWGEKHRDAVLKALALYGLGGTV
;
A
#
# COMPACT_ATOMS: atom_id res chain seq x y z
N MET A 1 24.39 -16.55 39.94
CA MET A 1 23.85 -15.84 38.77
C MET A 1 22.38 -16.25 38.68
N GLU A 2 21.48 -15.38 39.13
CA GLU A 2 20.04 -15.57 38.98
C GLU A 2 19.68 -15.48 37.51
N GLN A 3 19.07 -16.52 37.00
CA GLN A 3 18.55 -16.57 35.65
C GLN A 3 17.30 -15.66 35.64
N VAL A 4 17.40 -14.48 35.02
CA VAL A 4 16.26 -13.60 34.88
C VAL A 4 15.34 -14.22 33.82
N ASP A 5 14.27 -14.85 34.26
CA ASP A 5 13.22 -15.35 33.37
C ASP A 5 12.50 -14.17 32.76
N THR A 6 12.63 -14.02 31.43
CA THR A 6 11.92 -13.02 30.68
C THR A 6 10.58 -13.57 30.21
N VAL A 7 9.51 -12.96 30.64
CA VAL A 7 8.14 -13.29 30.18
C VAL A 7 7.64 -12.22 29.22
N SER A 8 7.27 -12.63 27.99
CA SER A 8 6.61 -11.76 27.03
C SER A 8 5.10 -11.87 27.17
N VAL A 9 4.44 -10.74 27.33
CA VAL A 9 2.97 -10.66 27.40
C VAL A 9 2.49 -9.77 26.26
N GLN A 10 1.57 -10.29 25.44
CA GLN A 10 0.89 -9.51 24.40
C GLN A 10 -0.42 -8.96 24.95
N LEU A 11 -0.59 -7.66 24.83
CA LEU A 11 -1.82 -6.97 25.22
C LEU A 11 -2.49 -6.39 23.97
N TYR A 12 -3.78 -6.66 23.84
CA TYR A 12 -4.59 -6.11 22.74
C TYR A 12 -5.54 -5.05 23.29
N VAL A 13 -5.42 -3.85 22.76
CA VAL A 13 -6.28 -2.73 23.15
C VAL A 13 -7.20 -2.41 21.97
N PRO A 14 -8.53 -2.59 22.10
CA PRO A 14 -9.46 -2.21 21.04
C PRO A 14 -9.52 -0.69 20.95
N LEU A 15 -9.20 -0.13 19.79
CA LEU A 15 -9.21 1.30 19.55
C LEU A 15 -10.32 1.63 18.54
N GLY A 16 -11.21 2.54 18.92
CA GLY A 16 -12.35 2.92 18.10
C GLY A 16 -12.13 4.14 17.22
N GLN A 17 -10.98 4.79 17.32
CA GLN A 17 -10.67 6.03 16.58
C GLN A 17 -9.26 5.95 16.01
N ARG A 18 -9.07 6.47 14.80
CA ARG A 18 -7.75 6.62 14.18
C ARG A 18 -6.99 7.82 14.74
N GLY A 19 -5.71 7.89 14.48
CA GLY A 19 -4.84 8.98 14.89
C GLY A 19 -3.84 8.56 15.96
N TRP A 20 -3.22 9.53 16.60
CA TRP A 20 -2.26 9.25 17.66
C TRP A 20 -2.96 8.72 18.91
N TYR A 21 -2.47 7.62 19.41
CA TYR A 21 -2.93 6.99 20.63
C TYR A 21 -1.79 6.86 21.63
N ASN A 22 -2.06 7.29 22.86
CA ASN A 22 -1.19 7.06 24.00
C ASN A 22 -1.98 6.26 25.05
N PRO A 23 -1.56 5.04 25.41
CA PRO A 23 -2.24 4.22 26.41
C PRO A 23 -2.14 4.80 27.83
N GLY A 24 -1.27 5.78 28.05
CA GLY A 24 -1.01 6.33 29.37
C GLY A 24 -0.35 5.32 30.30
N ARG A 25 -0.79 5.33 31.56
CA ARG A 25 -0.19 4.45 32.58
C ARG A 25 -0.78 3.05 32.52
N LEU A 26 0.08 2.07 32.58
CA LEU A 26 -0.28 0.66 32.71
C LEU A 26 -0.27 0.25 34.18
N LEU A 27 -1.32 -0.44 34.62
CA LEU A 27 -1.40 -1.04 35.93
C LEU A 27 -0.92 -2.49 35.84
N ILE A 28 0.10 -2.81 36.60
CA ILE A 28 0.51 -4.20 36.84
C ILE A 28 0.06 -4.59 38.23
N GLU A 29 -0.65 -5.71 38.29
CA GLU A 29 -1.20 -6.23 39.54
C GLU A 29 -0.86 -7.71 39.69
N SER A 30 -0.55 -8.10 40.92
CA SER A 30 -0.28 -9.51 41.28
C SER A 30 -0.91 -9.83 42.63
N THR A 31 -1.49 -11.01 42.71
CA THR A 31 -1.99 -11.60 43.96
C THR A 31 -1.18 -12.82 44.41
N TYR A 32 -0.10 -13.10 43.65
CA TYR A 32 0.79 -14.22 43.97
C TYR A 32 1.61 -13.97 45.25
N PRO A 33 1.94 -15.02 46.10
CA PRO A 33 1.63 -16.42 45.85
C PRO A 33 0.34 -16.93 46.51
N LEU A 34 -0.18 -16.27 47.52
CA LEU A 34 -1.24 -16.79 48.37
C LEU A 34 -2.64 -16.26 48.05
N GLY A 35 -2.78 -15.30 47.17
CA GLY A 35 -4.06 -14.72 46.82
C GLY A 35 -4.66 -13.75 47.84
N PHE A 36 -4.05 -13.60 49.01
CA PHE A 36 -4.57 -12.75 50.11
C PHE A 36 -4.07 -11.32 50.05
N LEU A 37 -2.92 -11.11 49.42
CA LEU A 37 -2.30 -9.81 49.28
C LEU A 37 -2.31 -9.39 47.81
N ARG A 38 -2.69 -8.16 47.58
CA ARG A 38 -2.65 -7.56 46.26
C ARG A 38 -1.53 -6.54 46.22
N CYS A 39 -0.58 -6.78 45.34
CA CYS A 39 0.52 -5.86 45.04
C CYS A 39 0.24 -5.23 43.66
N TRP A 40 0.45 -3.94 43.54
CA TRP A 40 0.29 -3.25 42.26
C TRP A 40 1.32 -2.16 42.07
N THR A 41 1.58 -1.87 40.79
CA THR A 41 2.42 -0.74 40.40
C THR A 41 1.87 -0.09 39.11
N TRP A 42 2.14 1.19 38.96
CA TRP A 42 1.86 1.92 37.74
C TRP A 42 3.15 2.11 36.96
N ILE A 43 3.11 1.81 35.66
CA ILE A 43 4.22 2.03 34.75
C ILE A 43 3.76 3.03 33.70
N ASP A 44 4.54 4.10 33.53
CA ASP A 44 4.37 5.07 32.45
C ASP A 44 5.50 4.80 31.43
N LEU A 45 5.12 4.31 30.25
CA LEU A 45 6.09 3.91 29.21
C LEU A 45 6.22 4.94 28.10
N ASP A 46 5.51 6.07 28.17
CA ASP A 46 5.45 7.11 27.13
C ASP A 46 5.29 6.52 25.72
N LEU A 47 4.38 5.55 25.62
CA LEU A 47 4.12 4.85 24.37
C LEU A 47 3.20 5.68 23.47
N HIS A 48 3.61 5.88 22.23
CA HIS A 48 2.79 6.50 21.21
C HIS A 48 2.61 5.53 20.04
N ALA A 49 1.37 5.28 19.66
CA ALA A 49 1.03 4.45 18.53
C ALA A 49 0.17 5.23 17.55
N LEU A 50 0.40 5.05 16.26
CA LEU A 50 -0.45 5.61 15.23
C LEU A 50 -1.48 4.57 14.81
N VAL A 51 -2.74 4.90 14.99
CA VAL A 51 -3.88 4.04 14.66
C VAL A 51 -4.37 4.40 13.27
N TYR A 52 -4.33 3.44 12.37
CA TYR A 52 -4.80 3.60 10.99
C TYR A 52 -6.32 3.43 10.90
N PRO A 53 -6.97 3.96 9.84
CA PRO A 53 -8.36 3.66 9.57
C PRO A 53 -8.57 2.16 9.44
N ALA A 54 -9.64 1.62 10.01
CA ALA A 54 -9.98 0.21 9.87
C ALA A 54 -10.25 -0.09 8.39
N PRO A 55 -9.52 -1.02 7.74
CA PRO A 55 -9.71 -1.29 6.32
C PRO A 55 -11.09 -1.90 6.08
N LEU A 56 -11.87 -1.27 5.21
CA LEU A 56 -13.19 -1.76 4.79
C LEU A 56 -13.09 -2.27 3.36
N ALA A 57 -13.29 -3.58 3.19
CA ALA A 57 -13.22 -4.21 1.88
C ALA A 57 -14.23 -3.57 0.91
N SER A 58 -13.77 -3.27 -0.30
CA SER A 58 -14.59 -2.84 -1.41
C SER A 58 -14.39 -3.82 -2.55
N THR A 59 -15.48 -4.28 -3.15
CA THR A 59 -15.44 -5.28 -4.21
C THR A 59 -14.80 -4.75 -5.49
N GLU A 60 -14.86 -3.45 -5.72
CA GLU A 60 -14.30 -2.80 -6.90
C GLU A 60 -13.70 -1.45 -6.53
N LEU A 61 -12.54 -1.14 -7.11
CA LEU A 61 -12.00 0.22 -7.08
C LEU A 61 -12.69 1.01 -8.20
N PRO A 62 -13.49 2.03 -7.89
CA PRO A 62 -14.08 2.88 -8.93
C PRO A 62 -12.95 3.51 -9.76
N GLY A 63 -12.97 3.30 -11.07
CA GLY A 63 -11.93 3.80 -11.97
C GLY A 63 -10.99 2.74 -12.54
N LEU A 64 -10.78 1.60 -11.89
CA LEU A 64 -10.11 0.44 -12.52
C LEU A 64 -11.05 -0.35 -13.43
N ALA A 65 -12.35 -0.36 -13.12
CA ALA A 65 -13.37 -1.03 -13.94
C ALA A 65 -13.57 -0.40 -15.34
N SER A 66 -13.15 0.84 -15.55
CA SER A 66 -13.21 1.49 -16.86
C SER A 66 -11.99 1.23 -17.74
N SER A 67 -10.98 0.53 -17.24
CA SER A 67 -9.88 0.01 -18.06
C SER A 67 -10.25 -1.36 -18.58
N GLN A 68 -11.35 -1.42 -19.38
CA GLN A 68 -11.60 -2.58 -20.23
C GLN A 68 -10.37 -2.83 -21.11
N PRO A 69 -10.06 -4.12 -21.37
CA PRO A 69 -8.94 -4.48 -22.22
C PRO A 69 -9.30 -4.28 -23.71
N ASP A 70 -9.74 -3.10 -24.08
CA ASP A 70 -9.67 -2.67 -25.47
C ASP A 70 -8.25 -2.14 -25.67
N GLY A 71 -7.41 -3.15 -25.92
CA GLY A 71 -5.99 -2.99 -26.10
C GLY A 71 -5.63 -2.06 -27.22
N THR A 72 -5.29 -0.85 -26.86
CA THR A 72 -4.32 -0.09 -27.61
C THR A 72 -3.13 0.13 -26.69
N ALA A 73 -2.30 -0.92 -26.57
CA ALA A 73 -0.97 -0.77 -26.02
C ALA A 73 -0.23 0.25 -26.89
N LEU A 74 -0.01 1.44 -26.36
CA LEU A 74 0.82 2.43 -27.01
C LEU A 74 2.26 1.92 -27.02
N PRO A 75 2.96 1.89 -28.18
CA PRO A 75 4.36 1.46 -28.25
C PRO A 75 5.22 2.50 -27.52
N GLY A 76 5.66 2.16 -26.31
CA GLY A 76 6.62 2.92 -25.53
C GLY A 76 7.95 2.18 -25.45
N ALA A 77 9.06 2.89 -25.62
CA ALA A 77 10.39 2.34 -25.43
C ALA A 77 10.68 2.24 -23.93
N GLY A 78 10.80 1.02 -23.38
CA GLY A 78 11.32 0.87 -22.02
C GLY A 78 10.84 -0.29 -21.17
N SER A 79 9.99 -1.19 -21.69
CA SER A 79 9.61 -2.39 -20.95
C SER A 79 10.42 -3.59 -21.47
N ASP A 80 10.98 -4.39 -20.57
CA ASP A 80 11.75 -5.60 -20.89
C ASP A 80 10.85 -6.82 -21.18
N ASP A 81 9.54 -6.71 -21.02
CA ASP A 81 8.62 -7.81 -21.22
C ASP A 81 8.29 -7.99 -22.70
N PHE A 82 8.72 -9.13 -23.22
CA PHE A 82 8.47 -9.54 -24.61
C PHE A 82 6.99 -9.83 -24.81
N PHE A 83 6.31 -9.02 -25.64
CA PHE A 83 4.91 -9.21 -25.96
C PHE A 83 4.69 -10.03 -27.25
N GLY A 84 5.58 -9.88 -28.25
CA GLY A 84 5.44 -10.57 -29.53
C GLY A 84 6.36 -10.08 -30.64
N PHE A 85 6.07 -10.52 -31.86
CA PHE A 85 6.76 -10.08 -33.07
C PHE A 85 5.78 -9.25 -33.91
N ARG A 86 6.27 -8.17 -34.52
CA ARG A 86 5.56 -7.40 -35.56
C ARG A 86 6.43 -7.28 -36.80
N ASP A 87 5.86 -7.03 -37.95
CA ASP A 87 6.62 -6.75 -39.14
C ASP A 87 7.48 -5.50 -38.96
N TYR A 88 8.71 -5.58 -39.44
CA TYR A 88 9.68 -4.49 -39.37
C TYR A 88 9.20 -3.29 -40.16
N ARG A 89 9.33 -2.10 -39.57
CA ARG A 89 9.06 -0.81 -40.22
C ARG A 89 10.35 -0.02 -40.32
N GLU A 90 10.52 0.73 -41.41
CA GLU A 90 11.64 1.66 -41.56
C GLU A 90 11.66 2.66 -40.38
N GLY A 91 12.82 2.67 -39.67
CA GLY A 91 12.96 3.46 -38.42
C GLY A 91 12.99 2.61 -37.13
N ASP A 92 12.64 1.32 -37.17
CA ASP A 92 12.78 0.44 -36.02
C ASP A 92 14.25 0.22 -35.67
N SER A 93 14.56 0.16 -34.38
CA SER A 93 15.91 -0.11 -33.90
C SER A 93 16.39 -1.51 -34.34
N LEU A 94 17.53 -1.58 -34.99
CA LEU A 94 18.15 -2.86 -35.41
C LEU A 94 18.45 -3.80 -34.24
N ARG A 95 18.53 -3.31 -33.00
CA ARG A 95 18.67 -4.10 -31.79
C ARG A 95 17.43 -4.95 -31.47
N GLN A 96 16.27 -4.49 -31.92
CA GLN A 96 14.98 -5.14 -31.69
C GLN A 96 14.60 -6.10 -32.80
N VAL A 97 15.39 -6.21 -33.87
CA VAL A 97 15.13 -7.13 -34.99
C VAL A 97 15.31 -8.57 -34.56
N TYR A 98 14.36 -9.42 -34.95
CA TYR A 98 14.41 -10.86 -34.72
C TYR A 98 15.25 -11.57 -35.75
N TRP A 99 16.58 -11.44 -35.64
CA TRP A 99 17.55 -12.01 -36.60
C TRP A 99 17.44 -13.52 -36.75
N LYS A 100 17.03 -14.24 -35.69
CA LYS A 100 16.86 -15.68 -35.71
C LYS A 100 15.71 -16.14 -36.59
N GLY A 101 14.65 -15.36 -36.72
CA GLY A 101 13.53 -15.60 -37.63
C GLY A 101 13.95 -15.37 -39.08
N LEU A 102 14.65 -14.27 -39.35
CA LEU A 102 15.18 -13.98 -40.68
C LEU A 102 16.12 -15.07 -41.17
N ALA A 103 17.00 -15.57 -40.32
CA ALA A 103 17.91 -16.70 -40.67
C ALA A 103 17.18 -18.01 -40.98
N ARG A 104 15.89 -18.13 -40.61
CA ARG A 104 15.03 -19.28 -40.92
C ARG A 104 14.11 -19.06 -42.13
N GLY A 105 14.31 -17.95 -42.87
CA GLY A 105 13.50 -17.61 -44.05
C GLY A 105 12.15 -16.96 -43.72
N GLN A 106 11.95 -16.47 -42.48
CA GLN A 106 10.77 -15.70 -42.13
C GLN A 106 10.93 -14.21 -42.53
N ASN A 107 9.85 -13.50 -42.67
CA ASN A 107 9.89 -12.07 -42.93
C ASN A 107 10.65 -11.32 -41.82
N LEU A 108 11.21 -10.16 -42.17
CA LEU A 108 11.90 -9.32 -41.21
C LEU A 108 10.92 -8.83 -40.17
N GLN A 109 11.13 -9.23 -38.92
CA GLN A 109 10.28 -8.93 -37.79
C GLN A 109 11.05 -8.18 -36.71
N SER A 110 10.40 -7.24 -36.06
CA SER A 110 10.90 -6.58 -34.85
C SER A 110 10.25 -7.20 -33.61
N LYS A 111 11.05 -7.37 -32.56
CA LYS A 111 10.53 -7.72 -31.24
C LYS A 111 9.72 -6.55 -30.72
N TYR A 112 8.49 -6.84 -30.37
CA TYR A 112 7.59 -5.86 -29.78
C TYR A 112 7.50 -6.09 -28.28
N TYR A 113 7.88 -5.09 -27.52
CA TYR A 113 7.79 -5.08 -26.07
C TYR A 113 6.57 -4.29 -25.71
N ALA A 114 5.70 -4.84 -24.87
CA ALA A 114 4.63 -4.04 -24.30
C ALA A 114 5.27 -3.01 -23.36
N ALA A 115 5.15 -1.75 -23.69
CA ALA A 115 5.24 -0.75 -22.65
C ALA A 115 4.03 -0.98 -21.75
N TYR A 116 4.23 -1.51 -20.56
CA TYR A 116 3.30 -1.23 -19.49
C TYR A 116 3.34 0.31 -19.36
N ALA A 117 2.35 0.97 -19.95
CA ALA A 117 2.10 2.35 -19.59
C ALA A 117 2.07 2.35 -18.08
N ASP A 118 2.92 3.16 -17.48
CA ASP A 118 3.03 3.39 -16.05
C ASP A 118 1.63 3.40 -15.45
N ARG A 119 1.13 2.25 -15.01
CA ARG A 119 -0.16 2.13 -14.35
C ARG A 119 0.04 2.45 -12.89
N SER A 120 0.59 3.63 -12.64
CA SER A 120 0.54 4.17 -11.31
C SER A 120 -0.93 4.40 -10.96
N VAL A 121 -1.45 3.54 -10.11
CA VAL A 121 -2.83 3.65 -9.64
C VAL A 121 -2.89 4.80 -8.65
N TRP A 122 -3.85 5.69 -8.85
CA TRP A 122 -4.08 6.78 -7.91
C TRP A 122 -5.26 6.46 -7.00
N LEU A 123 -5.00 6.41 -5.72
CA LEU A 123 -6.00 6.39 -4.67
C LEU A 123 -6.47 7.83 -4.43
N ASP A 124 -7.53 8.22 -5.12
CA ASP A 124 -8.06 9.57 -5.05
C ASP A 124 -9.23 9.65 -4.08
N TRP A 125 -9.34 10.76 -3.36
CA TRP A 125 -10.45 11.06 -2.47
C TRP A 125 -11.82 10.99 -3.17
N GLU A 126 -11.86 11.37 -4.44
CA GLU A 126 -13.08 11.42 -5.25
C GLU A 126 -13.55 10.03 -5.75
N LEU A 127 -12.77 8.97 -5.53
CA LEU A 127 -13.15 7.61 -5.94
C LEU A 127 -14.42 7.11 -5.25
N PHE A 128 -14.73 7.62 -4.07
CA PHE A 128 -15.86 7.20 -3.28
C PHE A 128 -16.83 8.35 -2.99
N PRO A 129 -17.53 8.89 -4.00
CA PRO A 129 -18.46 10.00 -3.82
C PRO A 129 -19.66 9.56 -2.95
N GLY A 130 -20.16 10.48 -2.12
CA GLY A 130 -21.33 10.22 -1.29
C GLY A 130 -21.07 9.47 0.03
N LEU A 131 -19.86 8.92 0.24
CA LEU A 131 -19.50 8.29 1.51
C LEU A 131 -19.01 9.35 2.52
N GLY A 132 -19.22 9.05 3.81
CA GLY A 132 -18.66 9.84 4.90
C GLY A 132 -17.11 9.77 4.93
N ILE A 133 -16.49 10.74 5.61
CA ILE A 133 -15.01 10.86 5.68
C ILE A 133 -14.37 9.56 6.15
N GLU A 134 -14.85 8.98 7.25
CA GLU A 134 -14.29 7.76 7.83
C GLU A 134 -14.40 6.56 6.89
N GLN A 135 -15.55 6.42 6.21
CA GLN A 135 -15.75 5.34 5.25
C GLN A 135 -14.83 5.45 4.03
N ARG A 136 -14.64 6.68 3.51
CA ARG A 136 -13.68 6.92 2.41
C ARG A 136 -12.27 6.53 2.82
N LEU A 137 -11.83 6.97 4.00
CA LEU A 137 -10.50 6.63 4.51
C LEU A 137 -10.34 5.13 4.74
N SER A 138 -11.39 4.45 5.19
CA SER A 138 -11.39 2.99 5.37
C SER A 138 -11.25 2.24 4.04
N HIS A 139 -11.94 2.68 2.99
CA HIS A 139 -11.79 2.10 1.65
C HIS A 139 -10.43 2.40 1.03
N LEU A 140 -9.93 3.64 1.14
CA LEU A 140 -8.59 4.00 0.67
C LEU A 140 -7.50 3.20 1.41
N CYS A 141 -7.65 3.01 2.72
CA CYS A 141 -6.76 2.19 3.53
C CYS A 141 -6.75 0.72 3.04
N TYR A 142 -7.92 0.15 2.76
CA TYR A 142 -8.04 -1.21 2.23
C TYR A 142 -7.28 -1.36 0.92
N TRP A 143 -7.50 -0.45 -0.04
CA TRP A 143 -6.85 -0.53 -1.34
C TRP A 143 -5.33 -0.25 -1.27
N ALA A 144 -4.90 0.65 -0.40
CA ALA A 144 -3.47 0.87 -0.16
C ALA A 144 -2.77 -0.41 0.32
N LEU A 145 -3.42 -1.18 1.21
CA LEU A 145 -2.90 -2.46 1.69
C LEU A 145 -2.94 -3.55 0.62
N GLU A 146 -3.96 -3.56 -0.26
CA GLU A 146 -4.04 -4.53 -1.35
C GLU A 146 -2.96 -4.29 -2.40
N PHE A 147 -2.72 -3.04 -2.81
CA PHE A 147 -1.65 -2.71 -3.74
C PHE A 147 -0.26 -3.00 -3.16
N ASP A 148 -0.03 -2.68 -1.89
CA ASP A 148 1.23 -3.03 -1.21
C ASP A 148 1.47 -4.55 -1.21
N ARG A 149 0.43 -5.36 -0.97
CA ARG A 149 0.52 -6.84 -1.05
C ARG A 149 0.80 -7.34 -2.46
N GLY A 150 0.22 -6.67 -3.48
CA GLY A 150 0.46 -6.97 -4.89
C GLY A 150 1.84 -6.54 -5.38
N GLY A 151 2.52 -5.65 -4.66
CA GLY A 151 3.77 -5.04 -5.10
C GLY A 151 3.56 -3.99 -6.20
N ASP A 152 2.36 -3.44 -6.30
CA ASP A 152 1.99 -2.45 -7.31
C ASP A 152 2.40 -1.03 -6.86
N GLU A 153 2.75 -0.19 -7.83
CA GLU A 153 2.96 1.24 -7.59
C GLU A 153 1.62 1.96 -7.46
N TYR A 154 1.46 2.72 -6.39
CA TYR A 154 0.26 3.51 -6.17
C TYR A 154 0.56 4.85 -5.51
N GLY A 155 -0.22 5.87 -5.87
CA GLY A 155 -0.17 7.20 -5.27
C GLY A 155 -1.43 7.50 -4.45
N LEU A 156 -1.37 8.52 -3.61
CA LEU A 156 -2.50 8.99 -2.82
C LEU A 156 -2.79 10.46 -3.09
N ARG A 157 -4.06 10.78 -3.31
CA ARG A 157 -4.57 12.15 -3.41
C ARG A 157 -5.69 12.39 -2.41
N LEU A 158 -5.40 13.17 -1.39
CA LEU A 158 -6.39 13.70 -0.44
C LEU A 158 -6.43 15.22 -0.57
N PRO A 159 -7.53 15.88 -0.19
CA PRO A 159 -7.57 17.33 -0.11
C PRO A 159 -6.44 17.87 0.78
N GLY A 160 -5.50 18.58 0.16
CA GLY A 160 -4.32 19.15 0.85
C GLY A 160 -3.11 18.25 0.98
N VAL A 161 -3.20 16.95 0.60
CA VAL A 161 -2.07 16.01 0.67
C VAL A 161 -1.99 15.19 -0.60
N THR A 162 -0.82 15.21 -1.25
CA THR A 162 -0.54 14.36 -2.41
C THR A 162 0.75 13.59 -2.17
N ILE A 163 0.69 12.27 -2.28
CA ILE A 163 1.85 11.37 -2.22
C ILE A 163 2.01 10.75 -3.59
N GLN A 164 3.18 10.96 -4.19
CA GLN A 164 3.47 10.44 -5.54
C GLN A 164 3.49 8.91 -5.53
N PRO A 165 3.19 8.28 -6.69
CA PRO A 165 3.27 6.84 -6.82
C PRO A 165 4.66 6.32 -6.46
N ASP A 166 4.69 5.29 -5.64
CA ASP A 166 5.88 4.56 -5.23
C ASP A 166 5.44 3.21 -4.67
N TRP A 167 6.37 2.38 -4.22
CA TRP A 167 6.13 1.05 -3.67
C TRP A 167 6.98 0.78 -2.44
N GLY A 168 6.59 -0.25 -1.69
CA GLY A 168 7.35 -0.75 -0.55
C GLY A 168 6.96 -0.16 0.80
N GLU A 169 7.57 -0.68 1.85
CA GLU A 169 7.16 -0.46 3.24
C GLU A 169 7.14 1.01 3.65
N LYS A 170 8.15 1.78 3.25
CA LYS A 170 8.22 3.22 3.58
C LYS A 170 7.10 4.02 2.93
N HIS A 171 6.76 3.66 1.67
CA HIS A 171 5.67 4.29 0.95
C HIS A 171 4.33 3.95 1.60
N ARG A 172 4.07 2.67 1.87
CA ARG A 172 2.89 2.21 2.59
C ARG A 172 2.71 2.96 3.91
N ASP A 173 3.76 3.05 4.72
CA ASP A 173 3.69 3.73 6.02
C ASP A 173 3.40 5.22 5.87
N ALA A 174 3.96 5.89 4.85
CA ALA A 174 3.67 7.28 4.55
C ALA A 174 2.19 7.47 4.15
N VAL A 175 1.64 6.61 3.30
CA VAL A 175 0.24 6.62 2.88
C VAL A 175 -0.68 6.36 4.06
N LEU A 176 -0.44 5.31 4.84
CA LEU A 176 -1.25 4.97 6.02
C LEU A 176 -1.22 6.09 7.07
N LYS A 177 -0.07 6.72 7.27
CA LYS A 177 0.07 7.89 8.17
C LYS A 177 -0.77 9.07 7.69
N ALA A 178 -0.74 9.37 6.40
CA ALA A 178 -1.55 10.44 5.83
C ALA A 178 -3.05 10.18 6.01
N LEU A 179 -3.51 8.94 5.79
CA LEU A 179 -4.90 8.52 6.02
C LEU A 179 -5.28 8.61 7.50
N ALA A 180 -4.39 8.19 8.40
CA ALA A 180 -4.65 8.21 9.84
C ALA A 180 -4.83 9.64 10.38
N LEU A 181 -4.06 10.59 9.89
CA LEU A 181 -4.03 11.96 10.39
C LEU A 181 -4.97 12.92 9.62
N TYR A 182 -5.56 12.47 8.52
CA TYR A 182 -6.43 13.31 7.70
C TYR A 182 -7.62 13.86 8.50
N GLY A 183 -7.79 15.19 8.51
CA GLY A 183 -8.88 15.87 9.19
C GLY A 183 -8.82 15.89 10.72
N LEU A 184 -7.83 15.24 11.32
CA LEU A 184 -7.51 15.39 12.72
C LEU A 184 -6.53 16.57 12.81
N GLY A 185 -7.03 17.78 13.06
CA GLY A 185 -6.21 18.98 13.12
C GLY A 185 -4.89 18.70 13.86
N GLY A 186 -3.77 18.81 13.13
CA GLY A 186 -2.48 18.41 13.63
C GLY A 186 -2.10 19.12 14.91
N THR A 187 -1.89 18.33 15.94
CA THR A 187 -1.02 18.74 17.04
C THR A 187 -0.15 17.53 17.34
N VAL A 188 1.10 17.65 16.97
CA VAL A 188 2.20 16.83 17.49
C VAL A 188 2.47 17.28 18.90
#